data_830e13b3210a08b40a2113e0d886cc7c
#
_entry.id   830e13b3210a08b40a2113e0d886cc7c
#
_cell.length_a   1.000
_cell.length_b   1.000
_cell.length_c   1.000
_cell.angle_alpha   90.00
_cell.angle_beta   90.00
_cell.angle_gamma   90.00
#
_symmetry.space_group_name_H-M   'P 1'
#
loop_
_entity.id
_entity.type
_entity.pdbx_description
1 polymer ?
#
loop_
_entity_poly.entity_id
_entity_poly.type
_entity_poly.pdbx_seq_one_letter_code
_entity_poly.pdbx_strand_id
1 'polypeptide(L)'
;NAPKIYTDSIYGPAITQIQLSNGDKLHDAGFKGQGMTIAVIDAGFHNLDKITAMQNIRVLGTKDFVDPQADLFAGSSHGLSVLSCIGMNRPGIMTGTAPEASFWLLRSEDEVSEHLVEQDYWAAAVEFADSVGVDVLNTSLGYYSFDDKSKNYRYRDLDGHHSLMSRQASRIADKGMVLVCSAGNSGMGSWKKITPPGDAENVLTVGAVNKQALLAPFSSIGNTADNRIKPDVVAVGEGADVIRTDGNQGKANGTSFSSPVMCGMVACLWQAC
;
A
#
# COMPACT_ATOMS: atom_id res chain seq x y z
N ASN A 1 -17.17 -11.10 28.17
CA ASN A 1 -17.62 -11.47 26.82
C ASN A 1 -16.47 -11.20 25.86
N ALA A 2 -15.77 -12.24 25.40
CA ALA A 2 -14.81 -12.07 24.31
C ALA A 2 -15.55 -11.58 23.06
N PRO A 3 -14.99 -10.65 22.29
CA PRO A 3 -15.62 -10.21 21.05
C PRO A 3 -15.79 -11.41 20.13
N LYS A 4 -16.99 -11.59 19.55
CA LYS A 4 -17.20 -12.58 18.52
C LYS A 4 -16.31 -12.24 17.33
N ILE A 5 -15.34 -13.08 17.05
CA ILE A 5 -14.55 -12.98 15.82
C ILE A 5 -15.47 -13.52 14.71
N TYR A 6 -16.01 -12.64 13.88
CA TYR A 6 -16.70 -13.05 12.67
C TYR A 6 -15.63 -13.55 11.70
N THR A 7 -15.55 -14.87 11.54
CA THR A 7 -14.80 -15.51 10.49
C THR A 7 -15.78 -15.86 9.36
N ASP A 8 -15.62 -15.21 8.24
CA ASP A 8 -16.32 -15.55 7.00
C ASP A 8 -15.65 -16.75 6.33
N SER A 9 -16.42 -17.59 5.66
CA SER A 9 -15.89 -18.76 4.94
C SER A 9 -15.04 -18.39 3.72
N ILE A 10 -15.13 -17.16 3.22
CA ILE A 10 -14.39 -16.66 2.08
C ILE A 10 -13.20 -15.80 2.56
N TYR A 11 -13.48 -14.78 3.36
CA TYR A 11 -12.48 -13.75 3.73
C TYR A 11 -11.69 -14.08 5.01
N GLY A 12 -12.14 -15.09 5.78
CA GLY A 12 -11.57 -15.38 7.08
C GLY A 12 -11.67 -14.17 8.02
N PRO A 13 -10.64 -13.88 8.84
CA PRO A 13 -10.65 -12.74 9.76
C PRO A 13 -10.58 -11.38 9.05
N ALA A 14 -10.21 -11.35 7.77
CA ALA A 14 -10.13 -10.11 6.97
C ALA A 14 -11.49 -9.56 6.54
N ILE A 15 -12.62 -10.26 6.81
CA ILE A 15 -13.97 -9.87 6.38
C ILE A 15 -14.27 -8.40 6.68
N THR A 16 -13.95 -7.91 7.87
CA THR A 16 -14.28 -6.54 8.25
C THR A 16 -13.51 -5.49 7.44
N GLN A 17 -12.23 -5.75 7.11
CA GLN A 17 -11.45 -4.81 6.29
C GLN A 17 -11.91 -4.78 4.82
N ILE A 18 -12.54 -5.86 4.35
CA ILE A 18 -13.18 -5.90 3.04
C ILE A 18 -14.54 -5.17 3.08
N GLN A 19 -15.39 -5.49 4.07
CA GLN A 19 -16.74 -4.97 4.16
C GLN A 19 -16.80 -3.47 4.48
N LEU A 20 -15.85 -2.94 5.22
CA LEU A 20 -15.83 -1.53 5.58
C LEU A 20 -15.79 -0.62 4.33
N SER A 21 -15.23 -1.12 3.23
CA SER A 21 -15.18 -0.45 1.92
C SER A 21 -16.20 -1.01 0.92
N ASN A 22 -17.18 -1.82 1.36
CA ASN A 22 -18.13 -2.54 0.51
C ASN A 22 -17.49 -3.46 -0.55
N GLY A 23 -16.29 -3.96 -0.29
CA GLY A 23 -15.55 -4.81 -1.22
C GLY A 23 -16.21 -6.17 -1.44
N ASP A 24 -16.91 -6.72 -0.44
CA ASP A 24 -17.73 -7.91 -0.56
C ASP A 24 -18.79 -7.76 -1.67
N LYS A 25 -19.40 -6.60 -1.81
CA LYS A 25 -20.39 -6.34 -2.87
C LYS A 25 -19.80 -6.29 -4.26
N LEU A 26 -18.57 -5.75 -4.41
CA LEU A 26 -17.85 -5.82 -5.68
C LEU A 26 -17.52 -7.27 -6.04
N HIS A 27 -17.06 -8.05 -5.07
CA HIS A 27 -16.74 -9.45 -5.27
C HIS A 27 -17.98 -10.29 -5.60
N ASP A 28 -19.12 -10.04 -4.94
CA ASP A 28 -20.41 -10.70 -5.23
C ASP A 28 -20.90 -10.37 -6.64
N ALA A 29 -20.62 -9.17 -7.15
CA ALA A 29 -20.89 -8.76 -8.51
C ALA A 29 -19.91 -9.35 -9.56
N GLY A 30 -18.87 -10.08 -9.11
CA GLY A 30 -17.87 -10.72 -9.96
C GLY A 30 -16.60 -9.91 -10.21
N PHE A 31 -16.46 -8.73 -9.61
CA PHE A 31 -15.29 -7.86 -9.77
C PHE A 31 -14.27 -8.13 -8.68
N LYS A 32 -13.25 -8.93 -8.98
CA LYS A 32 -12.20 -9.40 -8.06
C LYS A 32 -10.78 -9.06 -8.52
N GLY A 33 -10.67 -8.19 -9.53
CA GLY A 33 -9.42 -7.76 -10.12
C GLY A 33 -8.96 -8.56 -11.33
N GLN A 34 -9.81 -9.42 -11.92
CA GLN A 34 -9.44 -10.14 -13.14
C GLN A 34 -9.08 -9.18 -14.27
N GLY A 35 -7.93 -9.42 -14.90
CA GLY A 35 -7.41 -8.58 -15.99
C GLY A 35 -6.71 -7.32 -15.53
N MET A 36 -6.81 -6.97 -14.24
CA MET A 36 -6.11 -5.81 -13.67
C MET A 36 -4.68 -6.16 -13.28
N THR A 37 -3.77 -5.24 -13.54
CA THR A 37 -2.36 -5.34 -13.16
C THR A 37 -2.05 -4.32 -12.06
N ILE A 38 -1.55 -4.81 -10.93
CA ILE A 38 -1.19 -3.98 -9.78
C ILE A 38 0.32 -4.05 -9.55
N ALA A 39 0.97 -2.90 -9.35
CA ALA A 39 2.32 -2.87 -8.83
C ALA A 39 2.31 -2.62 -7.31
N VAL A 40 3.14 -3.33 -6.57
CA VAL A 40 3.42 -3.07 -5.16
C VAL A 40 4.87 -2.63 -5.06
N ILE A 41 5.09 -1.35 -4.69
CA ILE A 41 6.41 -0.81 -4.40
C ILE A 41 6.64 -0.83 -2.89
N ASP A 42 7.70 -1.50 -2.45
CA ASP A 42 7.98 -1.72 -1.03
C ASP A 42 9.47 -1.99 -0.77
N ALA A 43 9.82 -2.37 0.47
CA ALA A 43 11.20 -2.67 0.89
C ALA A 43 11.64 -4.12 0.63
N GLY A 44 10.73 -5.02 0.27
CA GLY A 44 10.99 -6.44 0.01
C GLY A 44 9.80 -7.33 0.29
N PHE A 45 9.91 -8.62 -0.08
CA PHE A 45 8.80 -9.58 -0.03
C PHE A 45 9.28 -10.91 0.57
N HIS A 46 9.86 -10.87 1.75
CA HIS A 46 10.54 -11.98 2.41
C HIS A 46 9.71 -13.26 2.44
N ASN A 47 10.29 -14.37 1.97
CA ASN A 47 9.69 -15.72 1.93
C ASN A 47 8.43 -15.86 1.06
N LEU A 48 8.04 -14.90 0.24
CA LEU A 48 6.85 -15.03 -0.61
C LEU A 48 6.91 -16.30 -1.48
N ASP A 49 8.08 -16.63 -2.01
CA ASP A 49 8.36 -17.81 -2.83
C ASP A 49 8.18 -19.14 -2.07
N LYS A 50 8.21 -19.12 -0.72
CA LYS A 50 8.13 -20.30 0.15
C LYS A 50 6.78 -20.47 0.83
N ILE A 51 5.97 -19.43 0.92
CA ILE A 51 4.68 -19.47 1.62
C ILE A 51 3.62 -20.10 0.76
N THR A 52 3.28 -21.36 1.03
CA THR A 52 2.29 -22.14 0.29
C THR A 52 0.93 -21.43 0.19
N ALA A 53 0.53 -20.72 1.24
CA ALA A 53 -0.74 -19.97 1.25
C ALA A 53 -0.80 -18.85 0.23
N MET A 54 0.35 -18.30 -0.20
CA MET A 54 0.45 -17.17 -1.12
C MET A 54 0.82 -17.57 -2.56
N GLN A 55 1.05 -18.85 -2.84
CA GLN A 55 1.41 -19.33 -4.18
C GLN A 55 0.32 -19.15 -5.24
N ASN A 56 -0.91 -18.87 -4.84
CA ASN A 56 -2.00 -18.56 -5.75
C ASN A 56 -1.97 -17.10 -6.25
N ILE A 57 -1.13 -16.25 -5.68
CA ILE A 57 -0.97 -14.87 -6.13
C ILE A 57 -0.23 -14.86 -7.46
N ARG A 58 -0.83 -14.24 -8.47
CA ARG A 58 -0.27 -14.19 -9.82
C ARG A 58 0.80 -13.09 -9.92
N VAL A 59 2.05 -13.43 -9.64
CA VAL A 59 3.19 -12.54 -9.81
C VAL A 59 3.66 -12.59 -11.26
N LEU A 60 3.64 -11.46 -11.96
CA LEU A 60 4.10 -11.30 -13.33
C LEU A 60 5.62 -11.14 -13.41
N GLY A 61 6.22 -10.53 -12.40
CA GLY A 61 7.64 -10.36 -12.27
C GLY A 61 8.03 -9.51 -11.07
N THR A 62 9.33 -9.40 -10.87
CA THR A 62 9.94 -8.65 -9.78
C THR A 62 11.06 -7.77 -10.30
N LYS A 63 11.32 -6.65 -9.62
CA LYS A 63 12.49 -5.81 -9.90
C LYS A 63 12.97 -5.10 -8.63
N ASP A 64 14.28 -5.11 -8.43
CA ASP A 64 14.95 -4.40 -7.36
C ASP A 64 15.68 -3.17 -7.94
N PHE A 65 15.35 -1.97 -7.44
CA PHE A 65 15.95 -0.71 -7.86
C PHE A 65 17.04 -0.24 -6.90
N VAL A 66 17.12 -0.84 -5.71
CA VAL A 66 18.15 -0.55 -4.70
C VAL A 66 19.41 -1.35 -4.99
N ASP A 67 19.26 -2.68 -5.14
CA ASP A 67 20.33 -3.60 -5.49
C ASP A 67 19.83 -4.64 -6.51
N PRO A 68 20.13 -4.45 -7.81
CA PRO A 68 19.67 -5.35 -8.85
C PRO A 68 20.21 -6.82 -8.75
N GLN A 69 21.17 -7.06 -7.85
CA GLN A 69 21.71 -8.40 -7.60
C GLN A 69 21.12 -9.06 -6.35
N ALA A 70 20.33 -8.33 -5.56
CA ALA A 70 19.74 -8.86 -4.33
C ALA A 70 18.57 -9.80 -4.63
N ASP A 71 18.35 -10.74 -3.72
CA ASP A 71 17.15 -11.57 -3.71
C ASP A 71 15.99 -10.81 -3.02
N LEU A 72 15.02 -10.43 -3.80
CA LEU A 72 13.83 -9.70 -3.34
C LEU A 72 13.06 -10.45 -2.23
N PHE A 73 13.20 -11.77 -2.19
CA PHE A 73 12.52 -12.64 -1.24
C PHE A 73 13.35 -12.94 0.02
N ALA A 74 14.56 -12.40 0.11
CA ALA A 74 15.43 -12.54 1.30
C ALA A 74 15.47 -11.28 2.19
N GLY A 75 14.94 -10.15 1.71
CA GLY A 75 14.99 -8.85 2.38
C GLY A 75 13.87 -8.62 3.40
N SER A 76 13.27 -7.45 3.35
CA SER A 76 12.17 -7.02 4.21
C SER A 76 10.91 -7.88 4.06
N SER A 77 10.19 -8.02 5.16
CA SER A 77 8.89 -8.70 5.21
C SER A 77 7.70 -7.75 5.01
N HIS A 78 7.93 -6.45 4.96
CA HIS A 78 6.86 -5.45 4.95
C HIS A 78 5.98 -5.61 3.72
N GLY A 79 6.56 -5.65 2.52
CA GLY A 79 5.83 -5.81 1.27
C GLY A 79 5.07 -7.12 1.15
N LEU A 80 5.54 -8.21 1.80
CA LEU A 80 4.79 -9.45 1.89
C LEU A 80 3.43 -9.24 2.56
N SER A 81 3.45 -8.59 3.74
CA SER A 81 2.23 -8.30 4.50
C SER A 81 1.31 -7.34 3.75
N VAL A 82 1.88 -6.32 3.09
CA VAL A 82 1.16 -5.39 2.20
C VAL A 82 0.48 -6.14 1.05
N LEU A 83 1.22 -6.99 0.33
CA LEU A 83 0.69 -7.78 -0.78
C LEU A 83 -0.45 -8.71 -0.33
N SER A 84 -0.36 -9.27 0.89
CA SER A 84 -1.41 -10.14 1.42
C SER A 84 -2.76 -9.44 1.57
N CYS A 85 -2.77 -8.14 1.86
CA CYS A 85 -4.00 -7.34 1.95
C CYS A 85 -4.72 -7.22 0.60
N ILE A 86 -3.96 -7.29 -0.52
CA ILE A 86 -4.51 -7.14 -1.87
C ILE A 86 -4.80 -8.50 -2.51
N GLY A 87 -3.76 -9.32 -2.64
CA GLY A 87 -3.73 -10.47 -3.55
C GLY A 87 -3.95 -11.82 -2.90
N MET A 88 -4.08 -11.90 -1.57
CA MET A 88 -4.32 -13.17 -0.93
C MET A 88 -5.59 -13.83 -1.47
N ASN A 89 -5.52 -15.11 -1.84
CA ASN A 89 -6.64 -15.85 -2.42
C ASN A 89 -6.70 -17.27 -1.85
N ARG A 90 -7.09 -17.38 -0.58
CA ARG A 90 -7.28 -18.65 0.13
C ARG A 90 -8.53 -18.57 0.96
N PRO A 91 -9.70 -18.90 0.37
CA PRO A 91 -10.98 -18.94 1.10
C PRO A 91 -10.88 -19.75 2.39
N GLY A 92 -11.45 -19.21 3.47
CA GLY A 92 -11.38 -19.79 4.82
C GLY A 92 -10.11 -19.45 5.61
N ILE A 93 -9.02 -19.03 4.94
CA ILE A 93 -7.81 -18.52 5.59
C ILE A 93 -7.84 -16.99 5.52
N MET A 94 -7.65 -16.44 4.34
CA MET A 94 -7.70 -15.01 4.06
C MET A 94 -7.93 -14.76 2.57
N THR A 95 -8.77 -13.79 2.25
CA THR A 95 -8.94 -13.28 0.88
C THR A 95 -8.71 -11.77 0.91
N GLY A 96 -7.87 -11.29 0.04
CA GLY A 96 -7.56 -9.86 -0.11
C GLY A 96 -8.60 -9.11 -0.93
N THR A 97 -8.32 -7.83 -1.20
CA THR A 97 -9.28 -6.92 -1.85
C THR A 97 -9.32 -7.05 -3.37
N ALA A 98 -8.26 -7.58 -4.01
CA ALA A 98 -8.22 -7.92 -5.45
C ALA A 98 -7.54 -9.29 -5.66
N PRO A 99 -8.20 -10.39 -5.20
CA PRO A 99 -7.57 -11.71 -5.12
C PRO A 99 -7.29 -12.34 -6.49
N GLU A 100 -7.84 -11.81 -7.56
CA GLU A 100 -7.69 -12.33 -8.92
C GLU A 100 -6.90 -11.38 -9.84
N ALA A 101 -6.31 -10.31 -9.28
CA ALA A 101 -5.41 -9.42 -10.00
C ALA A 101 -4.03 -10.08 -10.26
N SER A 102 -3.26 -9.45 -11.14
CA SER A 102 -1.86 -9.81 -11.40
C SER A 102 -0.92 -8.76 -10.83
N PHE A 103 0.28 -9.16 -10.41
CA PHE A 103 1.15 -8.30 -9.61
C PHE A 103 2.57 -8.16 -10.18
N TRP A 104 3.08 -6.94 -10.21
CA TRP A 104 4.49 -6.62 -10.24
C TRP A 104 4.98 -6.26 -8.83
N LEU A 105 6.10 -6.84 -8.40
CA LEU A 105 6.68 -6.59 -7.08
C LEU A 105 8.00 -5.83 -7.26
N LEU A 106 8.05 -4.62 -6.73
CA LEU A 106 9.13 -3.69 -6.97
C LEU A 106 9.73 -3.25 -5.63
N ARG A 107 11.06 -3.30 -5.51
CA ARG A 107 11.76 -2.77 -4.36
C ARG A 107 12.41 -1.43 -4.68
N SER A 108 12.12 -0.42 -3.87
CA SER A 108 12.72 0.91 -3.96
C SER A 108 13.24 1.44 -2.62
N GLU A 109 13.10 0.67 -1.53
CA GLU A 109 13.46 1.10 -0.19
C GLU A 109 14.60 0.27 0.39
N ASP A 110 15.53 0.96 1.07
CA ASP A 110 16.60 0.40 1.87
C ASP A 110 16.32 0.63 3.36
N GLU A 111 15.89 -0.40 4.08
CA GLU A 111 15.58 -0.30 5.52
C GLU A 111 16.80 0.02 6.41
N VAL A 112 18.02 -0.01 5.87
CA VAL A 112 19.25 0.25 6.62
C VAL A 112 19.57 1.74 6.67
N SER A 113 19.10 2.51 5.69
CA SER A 113 19.39 3.93 5.55
C SER A 113 18.18 4.71 5.04
N GLU A 114 18.15 6.01 5.29
CA GLU A 114 17.10 6.91 4.85
C GLU A 114 17.72 8.06 4.05
N HIS A 115 17.96 7.83 2.76
CA HIS A 115 18.64 8.77 1.88
C HIS A 115 17.73 9.29 0.77
N LEU A 116 18.00 10.51 0.30
CA LEU A 116 17.25 11.11 -0.81
C LEU A 116 17.26 10.28 -2.09
N VAL A 117 18.29 9.45 -2.29
CA VAL A 117 18.38 8.57 -3.47
C VAL A 117 17.24 7.56 -3.54
N GLU A 118 16.60 7.22 -2.43
CA GLU A 118 15.44 6.32 -2.42
C GLU A 118 14.24 6.92 -3.18
N GLN A 119 14.15 8.24 -3.25
CA GLN A 119 13.16 8.89 -4.12
C GLN A 119 13.45 8.67 -5.61
N ASP A 120 14.73 8.57 -6.00
CA ASP A 120 15.12 8.26 -7.38
C ASP A 120 14.81 6.78 -7.69
N TYR A 121 15.06 5.86 -6.75
CA TYR A 121 14.68 4.45 -6.88
C TYR A 121 13.17 4.30 -7.02
N TRP A 122 12.41 5.01 -6.20
CA TRP A 122 10.95 5.01 -6.27
C TRP A 122 10.45 5.57 -7.61
N ALA A 123 11.02 6.69 -8.07
CA ALA A 123 10.67 7.26 -9.36
C ALA A 123 10.94 6.29 -10.53
N ALA A 124 12.09 5.62 -10.50
CA ALA A 124 12.43 4.60 -11.49
C ALA A 124 11.47 3.39 -11.42
N ALA A 125 11.04 2.98 -10.22
CA ALA A 125 10.06 1.91 -10.05
C ALA A 125 8.69 2.29 -10.63
N VAL A 126 8.25 3.54 -10.44
CA VAL A 126 6.99 4.05 -10.99
C VAL A 126 7.05 4.13 -12.51
N GLU A 127 8.15 4.62 -13.09
CA GLU A 127 8.36 4.66 -14.55
C GLU A 127 8.39 3.25 -15.15
N PHE A 128 9.01 2.31 -14.46
CA PHE A 128 8.97 0.90 -14.85
C PHE A 128 7.54 0.35 -14.84
N ALA A 129 6.77 0.62 -13.77
CA ALA A 129 5.38 0.18 -13.66
C ALA A 129 4.52 0.69 -14.84
N ASP A 130 4.69 1.96 -15.24
CA ASP A 130 4.06 2.52 -16.46
C ASP A 130 4.50 1.76 -17.72
N SER A 131 5.79 1.49 -17.87
CA SER A 131 6.34 0.82 -19.05
C SER A 131 5.84 -0.60 -19.26
N VAL A 132 5.42 -1.30 -18.18
CA VAL A 132 4.91 -2.68 -18.23
C VAL A 132 3.37 -2.74 -18.17
N GLY A 133 2.69 -1.59 -18.22
CA GLY A 133 1.24 -1.50 -18.32
C GLY A 133 0.51 -1.78 -17.00
N VAL A 134 1.03 -1.28 -15.89
CA VAL A 134 0.34 -1.35 -14.59
C VAL A 134 -0.85 -0.39 -14.58
N ASP A 135 -2.00 -0.87 -14.10
CA ASP A 135 -3.20 -0.06 -13.94
C ASP A 135 -3.20 0.70 -12.61
N VAL A 136 -2.98 -0.01 -11.52
CA VAL A 136 -3.01 0.55 -10.16
C VAL A 136 -1.69 0.27 -9.45
N LEU A 137 -1.16 1.28 -8.77
CA LEU A 137 0.09 1.17 -8.03
C LEU A 137 -0.16 1.42 -6.55
N ASN A 138 0.27 0.48 -5.68
CA ASN A 138 0.33 0.69 -4.24
C ASN A 138 1.72 1.09 -3.81
N THR A 139 1.83 2.20 -3.06
CA THR A 139 3.04 2.59 -2.35
C THR A 139 2.74 2.78 -0.87
N SER A 140 3.32 1.90 -0.05
CA SER A 140 3.20 1.95 1.41
C SER A 140 4.42 2.58 2.07
N LEU A 141 5.01 3.56 1.40
CA LEU A 141 6.22 4.28 1.73
C LEU A 141 5.94 5.78 1.84
N GLY A 142 6.83 6.49 2.53
CA GLY A 142 6.74 7.95 2.57
C GLY A 142 7.85 8.56 3.42
N TYR A 143 8.40 9.66 2.94
CA TYR A 143 9.60 10.28 3.51
C TYR A 143 9.34 11.71 3.98
N TYR A 144 9.88 12.09 5.11
CA TYR A 144 9.97 13.48 5.57
C TYR A 144 11.25 13.76 6.37
N SER A 145 11.91 12.72 6.86
CA SER A 145 13.11 12.78 7.68
C SER A 145 14.17 11.87 7.10
N PHE A 146 15.37 12.36 6.90
CA PHE A 146 16.51 11.68 6.31
C PHE A 146 17.66 11.58 7.29
N ASP A 147 18.64 10.71 7.01
CA ASP A 147 19.86 10.58 7.81
C ASP A 147 20.63 11.90 7.81
N ASP A 148 20.78 12.55 6.66
CA ASP A 148 21.19 13.94 6.58
C ASP A 148 20.01 14.86 6.94
N LYS A 149 19.97 15.31 8.18
CA LYS A 149 18.90 16.17 8.71
C LYS A 149 18.74 17.50 7.98
N SER A 150 19.74 17.95 7.22
CA SER A 150 19.64 19.15 6.37
C SER A 150 18.67 18.98 5.21
N LYS A 151 18.34 17.73 4.85
CA LYS A 151 17.41 17.33 3.77
C LYS A 151 15.99 17.12 4.25
N ASN A 152 15.73 17.15 5.57
CA ASN A 152 14.40 16.93 6.11
C ASN A 152 13.38 17.91 5.53
N TYR A 153 12.21 17.39 5.18
CA TYR A 153 11.10 18.22 4.76
C TYR A 153 10.49 18.97 5.93
N ARG A 154 9.90 20.10 5.63
CA ARG A 154 9.13 20.94 6.55
C ARG A 154 7.68 20.92 6.11
N TYR A 155 6.75 21.29 6.97
CA TYR A 155 5.33 21.33 6.61
C TYR A 155 5.05 22.14 5.34
N ARG A 156 5.73 23.29 5.15
CA ARG A 156 5.58 24.12 3.95
C ARG A 156 5.98 23.43 2.64
N ASP A 157 6.71 22.31 2.74
CA ASP A 157 7.21 21.56 1.58
C ASP A 157 6.18 20.49 1.12
N LEU A 158 5.07 20.34 1.88
CA LEU A 158 3.97 19.42 1.57
C LEU A 158 2.95 20.08 0.63
N ASP A 159 3.39 20.50 -0.53
CA ASP A 159 2.59 21.22 -1.52
C ASP A 159 2.30 20.39 -2.80
N GLY A 160 2.73 19.11 -2.80
CA GLY A 160 2.61 18.22 -3.96
C GLY A 160 3.66 18.45 -5.05
N HIS A 161 4.54 19.44 -4.89
CA HIS A 161 5.51 19.84 -5.92
C HIS A 161 6.95 19.84 -5.41
N HIS A 162 7.18 19.93 -4.11
CA HIS A 162 8.52 20.04 -3.54
C HIS A 162 9.30 18.74 -3.68
N SER A 163 8.75 17.60 -3.24
CA SER A 163 9.46 16.32 -3.32
C SER A 163 9.49 15.76 -4.75
N LEU A 164 10.56 15.02 -5.07
CA LEU A 164 10.66 14.31 -6.35
C LEU A 164 9.50 13.30 -6.49
N MET A 165 9.20 12.56 -5.42
CA MET A 165 8.13 11.57 -5.43
C MET A 165 6.77 12.19 -5.73
N SER A 166 6.43 13.32 -5.11
CA SER A 166 5.13 13.98 -5.33
C SER A 166 4.98 14.48 -6.75
N ARG A 167 6.06 15.03 -7.34
CA ARG A 167 6.04 15.42 -8.76
C ARG A 167 5.85 14.23 -9.70
N GLN A 168 6.55 13.13 -9.46
CA GLN A 168 6.42 11.91 -10.26
C GLN A 168 5.05 11.25 -10.08
N ALA A 169 4.53 11.21 -8.86
CA ALA A 169 3.19 10.72 -8.57
C ALA A 169 2.11 11.45 -9.38
N SER A 170 2.17 12.78 -9.43
CA SER A 170 1.25 13.59 -10.23
C SER A 170 1.39 13.32 -11.73
N ARG A 171 2.62 13.17 -12.23
CA ARG A 171 2.89 12.88 -13.65
C ARG A 171 2.35 11.53 -14.09
N ILE A 172 2.45 10.52 -13.22
CA ILE A 172 2.02 9.17 -13.57
C ILE A 172 0.49 9.06 -13.63
N ALA A 173 -0.21 9.83 -12.82
CA ALA A 173 -1.66 9.93 -12.89
C ALA A 173 -2.13 10.45 -14.27
N ASP A 174 -1.39 11.39 -14.85
CA ASP A 174 -1.65 11.91 -16.21
C ASP A 174 -1.43 10.85 -17.31
N LYS A 175 -0.71 9.76 -17.01
CA LYS A 175 -0.52 8.61 -17.89
C LYS A 175 -1.64 7.58 -17.81
N GLY A 176 -2.56 7.74 -16.87
CA GLY A 176 -3.71 6.86 -16.69
C GLY A 176 -3.52 5.78 -15.63
N MET A 177 -2.42 5.78 -14.87
CA MET A 177 -2.21 4.90 -13.73
C MET A 177 -2.80 5.53 -12.47
N VAL A 178 -3.55 4.75 -11.68
CA VAL A 178 -4.01 5.19 -10.36
C VAL A 178 -2.97 4.83 -9.30
N LEU A 179 -2.48 5.84 -8.61
CA LEU A 179 -1.51 5.67 -7.52
C LEU A 179 -2.23 5.78 -6.18
N VAL A 180 -2.12 4.74 -5.37
CA VAL A 180 -2.66 4.65 -4.01
C VAL A 180 -1.51 4.67 -3.02
N CYS A 181 -1.54 5.60 -2.08
CA CYS A 181 -0.45 5.88 -1.16
C CYS A 181 -0.90 5.89 0.30
N SER A 182 -0.08 5.35 1.18
CA SER A 182 -0.26 5.48 2.63
C SER A 182 -0.07 6.93 3.08
N ALA A 183 -0.91 7.39 4.03
CA ALA A 183 -0.82 8.75 4.56
C ALA A 183 0.40 8.99 5.46
N GLY A 184 0.97 7.92 6.03
CA GLY A 184 2.03 7.96 7.03
C GLY A 184 1.52 7.65 8.44
N ASN A 185 2.45 7.37 9.35
CA ASN A 185 2.17 6.88 10.71
C ASN A 185 2.62 7.86 11.80
N SER A 186 2.63 9.15 11.51
CA SER A 186 3.18 10.19 12.39
C SER A 186 2.15 10.89 13.28
N GLY A 187 0.88 10.41 13.29
CA GLY A 187 -0.22 11.10 13.97
C GLY A 187 0.01 11.38 15.45
N MET A 188 0.73 10.52 16.17
CA MET A 188 1.11 10.70 17.57
C MET A 188 2.46 11.40 17.77
N GLY A 189 3.23 11.56 16.69
CA GLY A 189 4.55 12.19 16.75
C GLY A 189 4.50 13.71 16.61
N SER A 190 5.67 14.33 16.59
CA SER A 190 5.80 15.78 16.37
C SER A 190 5.44 16.22 14.96
N TRP A 191 5.67 15.36 13.97
CA TRP A 191 5.36 15.65 12.57
C TRP A 191 3.87 15.71 12.30
N LYS A 192 3.08 14.75 12.74
CA LYS A 192 1.63 14.60 12.63
C LYS A 192 1.06 14.56 11.21
N LYS A 193 1.76 15.11 10.24
CA LYS A 193 1.27 15.34 8.89
C LYS A 193 1.51 14.13 7.98
N ILE A 194 0.81 14.13 6.85
CA ILE A 194 1.06 13.20 5.75
C ILE A 194 2.52 13.28 5.30
N THR A 195 2.96 12.25 4.59
CA THR A 195 4.31 12.17 4.03
C THR A 195 4.27 12.09 2.51
N PRO A 196 5.19 12.75 1.78
CA PRO A 196 5.34 12.52 0.35
C PRO A 196 5.49 11.02 0.02
N PRO A 197 4.85 10.52 -1.06
CA PRO A 197 4.11 11.26 -2.08
C PRO A 197 2.62 11.48 -1.76
N GLY A 198 2.16 11.22 -0.54
CA GLY A 198 0.76 11.37 -0.15
C GLY A 198 0.22 12.81 -0.22
N ASP A 199 1.10 13.81 -0.32
CA ASP A 199 0.74 15.21 -0.53
C ASP A 199 0.50 15.58 -2.01
N ALA A 200 0.79 14.67 -2.94
CA ALA A 200 0.56 14.90 -4.36
C ALA A 200 -0.95 15.07 -4.68
N GLU A 201 -1.27 15.87 -5.68
CA GLU A 201 -2.65 16.20 -6.01
C GLU A 201 -3.42 14.98 -6.53
N ASN A 202 -2.85 14.27 -7.50
CA ASN A 202 -3.50 13.20 -8.25
C ASN A 202 -3.23 11.80 -7.65
N VAL A 203 -2.97 11.71 -6.34
CA VAL A 203 -2.75 10.46 -5.63
C VAL A 203 -3.91 10.20 -4.68
N LEU A 204 -4.39 8.97 -4.63
CA LEU A 204 -5.34 8.53 -3.61
C LEU A 204 -4.60 8.22 -2.31
N THR A 205 -4.61 9.17 -1.38
CA THR A 205 -3.93 9.04 -0.09
C THR A 205 -4.86 8.43 0.94
N VAL A 206 -4.40 7.36 1.60
CA VAL A 206 -5.23 6.54 2.48
C VAL A 206 -4.76 6.64 3.93
N GLY A 207 -5.63 7.13 4.80
CA GLY A 207 -5.47 7.11 6.25
C GLY A 207 -5.91 5.78 6.86
N ALA A 208 -5.59 5.58 8.15
CA ALA A 208 -5.93 4.36 8.86
C ALA A 208 -7.06 4.54 9.86
N VAL A 209 -7.99 3.60 9.85
CA VAL A 209 -9.01 3.38 10.90
C VAL A 209 -8.88 1.96 11.45
N ASN A 210 -9.52 1.71 12.60
CA ASN A 210 -9.70 0.35 13.11
C ASN A 210 -10.95 -0.32 12.52
N LYS A 211 -11.23 -1.55 12.93
CA LYS A 211 -12.39 -2.33 12.44
C LYS A 211 -13.76 -1.75 12.85
N GLN A 212 -13.81 -0.78 13.77
CA GLN A 212 -15.00 -0.03 14.16
C GLN A 212 -15.10 1.32 13.44
N ALA A 213 -14.29 1.54 12.38
CA ALA A 213 -14.21 2.80 11.63
C ALA A 213 -13.77 4.01 12.47
N LEU A 214 -13.10 3.81 13.60
CA LEU A 214 -12.52 4.88 14.40
C LEU A 214 -11.11 5.20 13.90
N LEU A 215 -10.78 6.48 13.84
CA LEU A 215 -9.45 6.92 13.40
C LEU A 215 -8.35 6.29 14.26
N ALA A 216 -7.38 5.66 13.60
CA ALA A 216 -6.21 5.14 14.27
C ALA A 216 -5.32 6.30 14.77
N PRO A 217 -4.91 6.32 16.05
CA PRO A 217 -4.16 7.47 16.60
C PRO A 217 -2.85 7.76 15.87
N PHE A 218 -2.21 6.73 15.31
CA PHE A 218 -0.96 6.87 14.56
C PHE A 218 -1.16 7.43 13.15
N SER A 219 -2.39 7.38 12.60
CA SER A 219 -2.62 7.82 11.22
C SER A 219 -2.24 9.29 11.05
N SER A 220 -1.36 9.56 10.09
CA SER A 220 -1.01 10.93 9.72
C SER A 220 -2.23 11.68 9.18
N ILE A 221 -2.26 12.99 9.43
CA ILE A 221 -3.36 13.88 9.07
C ILE A 221 -2.88 15.00 8.13
N GLY A 222 -3.82 15.57 7.37
CA GLY A 222 -3.61 16.79 6.57
C GLY A 222 -3.81 18.06 7.41
N ASN A 223 -4.02 19.22 6.82
CA ASN A 223 -4.02 19.48 5.37
C ASN A 223 -2.61 19.47 4.79
N THR A 224 -2.51 19.54 3.44
CA THR A 224 -1.27 19.92 2.76
C THR A 224 -0.92 21.39 3.05
N ALA A 225 0.30 21.79 2.69
CA ALA A 225 0.75 23.19 2.92
C ALA A 225 -0.04 24.21 2.08
N ASP A 226 -0.57 23.79 0.95
CA ASP A 226 -1.44 24.55 0.06
C ASP A 226 -2.94 24.37 0.35
N ASN A 227 -3.26 23.82 1.55
CA ASN A 227 -4.60 23.65 2.10
C ASN A 227 -5.52 22.63 1.39
N ARG A 228 -5.00 21.72 0.58
CA ARG A 228 -5.79 20.57 0.09
C ARG A 228 -6.09 19.60 1.25
N ILE A 229 -7.27 19.00 1.21
CA ILE A 229 -7.67 17.99 2.20
C ILE A 229 -6.98 16.67 1.85
N LYS A 230 -6.22 16.12 2.79
CA LYS A 230 -5.59 14.81 2.76
C LYS A 230 -5.64 14.20 4.17
N PRO A 231 -5.66 12.86 4.34
CA PRO A 231 -5.87 11.85 3.29
C PRO A 231 -7.24 11.98 2.62
N ASP A 232 -7.38 11.42 1.41
CA ASP A 232 -8.63 11.46 0.64
C ASP A 232 -9.68 10.50 1.18
N VAL A 233 -9.23 9.33 1.62
CA VAL A 233 -10.05 8.23 2.12
C VAL A 233 -9.38 7.54 3.30
N VAL A 234 -10.11 6.63 3.95
CA VAL A 234 -9.58 5.78 5.03
C VAL A 234 -9.96 4.32 4.80
N ALA A 235 -9.11 3.42 5.29
CA ALA A 235 -9.39 1.98 5.33
C ALA A 235 -8.81 1.37 6.60
N VAL A 236 -9.09 0.09 6.86
CA VAL A 236 -8.55 -0.58 8.05
C VAL A 236 -7.04 -0.67 7.95
N GLY A 237 -6.37 -0.05 8.91
CA GLY A 237 -4.92 -0.06 9.08
C GLY A 237 -4.50 -0.28 10.52
N GLU A 238 -5.43 -0.25 11.48
CA GLU A 238 -5.20 -0.65 12.86
C GLU A 238 -5.82 -2.03 13.10
N GLY A 239 -5.00 -3.00 13.49
CA GLY A 239 -5.40 -4.39 13.62
C GLY A 239 -5.77 -5.03 12.26
N ALA A 240 -5.17 -4.58 11.17
CA ALA A 240 -5.35 -5.16 9.85
C ALA A 240 -4.90 -6.62 9.83
N ASP A 241 -5.66 -7.47 9.16
CA ASP A 241 -5.29 -8.88 8.96
C ASP A 241 -4.29 -8.98 7.81
N VAL A 242 -3.20 -9.68 8.07
CA VAL A 242 -2.08 -9.88 7.13
C VAL A 242 -1.57 -11.32 7.19
N ILE A 243 -0.81 -11.73 6.18
CA ILE A 243 0.02 -12.93 6.23
C ILE A 243 1.45 -12.55 6.63
N ARG A 244 2.04 -13.31 7.53
CA ARG A 244 3.42 -13.15 8.01
C ARG A 244 4.37 -14.08 7.26
N THR A 245 5.67 -13.91 7.49
CA THR A 245 6.75 -14.66 6.84
C THR A 245 6.76 -16.16 7.13
N ASP A 246 6.07 -16.59 8.18
CA ASP A 246 5.84 -18.00 8.51
C ASP A 246 4.59 -18.59 7.83
N GLY A 247 3.90 -17.80 7.01
CA GLY A 247 2.67 -18.18 6.32
C GLY A 247 1.41 -18.13 7.19
N ASN A 248 1.54 -17.75 8.45
CA ASN A 248 0.41 -17.63 9.37
C ASN A 248 -0.25 -16.25 9.27
N GLN A 249 -1.53 -16.23 9.59
CA GLN A 249 -2.25 -14.98 9.77
C GLN A 249 -1.72 -14.21 10.98
N GLY A 250 -1.72 -12.89 10.86
CA GLY A 250 -1.35 -11.98 11.93
C GLY A 250 -2.12 -10.67 11.87
N LYS A 251 -1.84 -9.81 12.83
CA LYS A 251 -2.33 -8.44 12.86
C LYS A 251 -1.17 -7.49 12.67
N ALA A 252 -1.44 -6.40 11.96
CA ALA A 252 -0.47 -5.33 11.75
C ALA A 252 -1.13 -3.96 11.91
N ASN A 253 -0.32 -2.95 12.24
CA ASN A 253 -0.74 -1.56 12.41
C ASN A 253 0.08 -0.67 11.48
N GLY A 254 -0.58 0.19 10.74
CA GLY A 254 0.04 1.15 9.83
C GLY A 254 -0.90 1.56 8.71
N THR A 255 -0.76 2.78 8.23
CA THR A 255 -1.37 3.22 6.97
C THR A 255 -0.83 2.41 5.78
N SER A 256 0.33 1.74 5.97
CA SER A 256 0.89 0.76 5.04
C SER A 256 -0.04 -0.41 4.75
N PHE A 257 -1.01 -0.68 5.63
CA PHE A 257 -1.99 -1.76 5.45
C PHE A 257 -3.35 -1.23 5.01
N SER A 258 -3.71 0.01 5.32
CA SER A 258 -4.91 0.65 4.80
C SER A 258 -4.79 0.99 3.31
N SER A 259 -3.62 1.43 2.86
CA SER A 259 -3.35 1.71 1.44
C SER A 259 -3.60 0.51 0.54
N PRO A 260 -3.03 -0.68 0.79
CA PRO A 260 -3.26 -1.85 -0.06
C PRO A 260 -4.71 -2.34 -0.03
N VAL A 261 -5.41 -2.25 1.11
CA VAL A 261 -6.84 -2.55 1.15
C VAL A 261 -7.60 -1.68 0.14
N MET A 262 -7.33 -0.38 0.11
CA MET A 262 -7.97 0.53 -0.85
C MET A 262 -7.47 0.31 -2.28
N CYS A 263 -6.18 -0.01 -2.47
CA CYS A 263 -5.60 -0.29 -3.79
C CYS A 263 -6.35 -1.42 -4.53
N GLY A 264 -6.59 -2.53 -3.85
CA GLY A 264 -7.36 -3.62 -4.44
C GLY A 264 -8.83 -3.25 -4.72
N MET A 265 -9.45 -2.42 -3.87
CA MET A 265 -10.80 -1.91 -4.13
C MET A 265 -10.84 -1.02 -5.38
N VAL A 266 -9.84 -0.16 -5.56
CA VAL A 266 -9.71 0.67 -6.78
C VAL A 266 -9.58 -0.21 -8.01
N ALA A 267 -8.76 -1.26 -7.98
CA ALA A 267 -8.63 -2.20 -9.10
C ALA A 267 -9.96 -2.90 -9.43
N CYS A 268 -10.70 -3.36 -8.42
CA CYS A 268 -12.00 -3.98 -8.63
C CYS A 268 -13.06 -2.99 -9.16
N LEU A 269 -13.04 -1.75 -8.67
CA LEU A 269 -13.93 -0.70 -9.17
C LEU A 269 -13.60 -0.35 -10.62
N TRP A 270 -12.34 -0.23 -10.97
CA TRP A 270 -11.92 0.02 -12.35
C TRP A 270 -12.30 -1.12 -13.29
N GLN A 271 -12.15 -2.36 -12.85
CA GLN A 271 -12.62 -3.53 -13.60
C GLN A 271 -14.12 -3.45 -13.90
N ALA A 272 -14.92 -2.81 -13.04
CA ALA A 272 -16.37 -2.71 -13.16
C ALA A 272 -16.83 -1.59 -14.12
N CYS A 273 -15.95 -0.65 -14.49
CA CYS A 273 -16.23 0.50 -15.35
C CYS A 273 -15.82 0.25 -16.80
#